data_f39ad0ab9c69c46d6237c0feab8e416e
#
_entry.id   f39ad0ab9c69c46d6237c0feab8e416e
#
_cell.length_a   1.000
_cell.length_b   1.000
_cell.length_c   1.000
_cell.angle_alpha   90.00
_cell.angle_beta   90.00
_cell.angle_gamma   90.00
#
_symmetry.space_group_name_H-M   'P 1'
#
loop_
_entity.id
_entity.type
_entity.pdbx_description
1 polymer ?
#
loop_
_entity_poly.entity_id
_entity_poly.type
_entity_poly.pdbx_seq_one_letter_code
_entity_poly.pdbx_strand_id
1 'polypeptide(L)'
;ASDVYKRQALNNVDSLLTLIELIYNFWELSYQKLDDTSLHVEWTGNYYHLKDVMDDLLEQYNHTAYIDEDNDCVLVIEDKSEVSSVAEIVPENLSLSIIKYNHRSLQGDLNTKKSILVALGAELEPQRKELQELNKQLTSDIFFMLNNMNIRHNNRSKKELAKYKDYVAKMKYDRLEKWYDELYQMMLLAFLLLDNVSRQKSVAELKSKIGG
;
A
#
# COMPACT_ATOMS: atom_id res chain seq x y z
N ALA A 1 -21.11 21.05 -13.86
CA ALA A 1 -20.15 21.98 -13.20
C ALA A 1 -19.46 21.33 -12.00
N SER A 2 -20.20 20.61 -11.15
CA SER A 2 -19.64 19.97 -9.92
C SER A 2 -18.49 19.00 -10.20
N ASP A 3 -18.58 18.16 -11.23
CA ASP A 3 -17.56 17.13 -11.52
C ASP A 3 -16.27 17.70 -12.13
N VAL A 4 -16.38 18.80 -12.88
CA VAL A 4 -15.21 19.49 -13.45
C VAL A 4 -14.41 20.16 -12.34
N TYR A 5 -15.07 20.85 -11.40
CA TYR A 5 -14.40 21.49 -10.26
C TYR A 5 -13.79 20.47 -9.30
N LYS A 6 -14.44 19.33 -9.07
CA LYS A 6 -13.87 18.23 -8.27
C LYS A 6 -12.61 17.67 -8.92
N ARG A 7 -12.61 17.44 -10.25
CA ARG A 7 -11.43 16.96 -10.98
C ARG A 7 -10.30 17.97 -10.97
N GLN A 8 -10.60 19.27 -11.12
CA GLN A 8 -9.56 20.33 -11.03
C GLN A 8 -8.98 20.42 -9.63
N ALA A 9 -9.80 20.32 -8.57
CA ALA A 9 -9.33 20.33 -7.19
C ALA A 9 -8.44 19.13 -6.89
N LEU A 10 -8.83 17.92 -7.31
CA LEU A 10 -8.02 16.70 -7.17
C LEU A 10 -6.68 16.84 -7.92
N ASN A 11 -6.69 17.31 -9.16
CA ASN A 11 -5.46 17.54 -9.92
C ASN A 11 -4.52 18.57 -9.23
N ASN A 12 -5.07 19.55 -8.54
CA ASN A 12 -4.26 20.53 -7.79
C ASN A 12 -3.63 19.89 -6.53
N VAL A 13 -4.36 19.04 -5.82
CA VAL A 13 -3.84 18.31 -4.65
C VAL A 13 -2.76 17.33 -5.08
N ASP A 14 -3.01 16.50 -6.10
CA ASP A 14 -2.00 15.56 -6.62
C ASP A 14 -0.72 16.27 -7.08
N SER A 15 -0.87 17.44 -7.70
CA SER A 15 0.27 18.27 -8.13
C SER A 15 1.05 18.82 -6.93
N LEU A 16 0.34 19.24 -5.88
CA LEU A 16 0.96 19.72 -4.63
C LEU A 16 1.71 18.57 -3.93
N LEU A 17 1.08 17.42 -3.76
CA LEU A 17 1.72 16.23 -3.17
C LEU A 17 2.95 15.78 -3.96
N THR A 18 2.88 15.87 -5.29
CA THR A 18 4.02 15.58 -6.17
C THR A 18 5.16 16.58 -5.97
N LEU A 19 4.84 17.85 -5.81
CA LEU A 19 5.85 18.89 -5.56
C LEU A 19 6.50 18.69 -4.19
N ILE A 20 5.71 18.42 -3.15
CA ILE A 20 6.22 18.14 -1.80
C ILE A 20 7.17 16.93 -1.83
N GLU A 21 6.77 15.83 -2.48
CA GLU A 21 7.62 14.65 -2.63
C GLU A 21 8.92 14.95 -3.39
N LEU A 22 8.84 15.76 -4.45
CA LEU A 22 10.03 16.18 -5.20
C LEU A 22 10.99 17.00 -4.33
N ILE A 23 10.46 17.91 -3.49
CA ILE A 23 11.26 18.72 -2.58
C ILE A 23 11.94 17.83 -1.53
N TYR A 24 11.22 16.89 -0.93
CA TYR A 24 11.80 15.93 0.01
C TYR A 24 12.91 15.11 -0.65
N ASN A 25 12.67 14.56 -1.83
CA ASN A 25 13.67 13.75 -2.53
C ASN A 25 14.89 14.58 -2.96
N PHE A 26 14.70 15.80 -3.44
CA PHE A 26 15.81 16.71 -3.76
C PHE A 26 16.65 17.01 -2.52
N TRP A 27 16.00 17.17 -1.38
CA TRP A 27 16.62 17.48 -0.11
C TRP A 27 17.46 16.31 0.42
N GLU A 28 16.85 15.13 0.58
CA GLU A 28 17.53 13.92 1.07
C GLU A 28 18.74 13.57 0.20
N LEU A 29 18.55 13.56 -1.13
CA LEU A 29 19.65 13.31 -2.07
C LEU A 29 20.76 14.35 -1.99
N SER A 30 20.41 15.61 -1.75
CA SER A 30 21.41 16.69 -1.63
C SER A 30 22.18 16.58 -0.32
N TYR A 31 21.50 16.23 0.77
CA TYR A 31 22.12 16.08 2.09
C TYR A 31 23.11 14.91 2.11
N GLN A 32 22.72 13.73 1.64
CA GLN A 32 23.58 12.55 1.59
C GLN A 32 24.80 12.74 0.70
N LYS A 33 24.65 13.36 -0.47
CA LYS A 33 25.78 13.61 -1.39
C LYS A 33 26.72 14.72 -0.92
N LEU A 34 26.26 15.65 -0.11
CA LEU A 34 27.07 16.75 0.41
C LEU A 34 27.88 16.34 1.65
N ASP A 35 27.38 15.39 2.43
CA ASP A 35 28.10 14.84 3.58
C ASP A 35 29.36 14.05 3.15
N ASP A 36 29.31 13.42 1.98
CA ASP A 36 30.45 12.69 1.38
C ASP A 36 31.55 13.61 0.79
N THR A 37 31.28 14.92 0.59
CA THR A 37 32.17 15.83 -0.12
C THR A 37 32.88 16.87 0.73
N SER A 38 32.81 16.80 2.07
CA SER A 38 33.37 17.81 2.99
C SER A 38 32.90 19.26 2.77
N LEU A 39 31.87 19.47 1.98
CA LEU A 39 31.19 20.73 1.85
C LEU A 39 30.14 20.86 2.96
N HIS A 40 30.46 21.60 4.00
CA HIS A 40 29.48 22.00 5.03
C HIS A 40 28.49 23.01 4.38
N VAL A 41 27.32 22.53 4.03
CA VAL A 41 26.19 23.43 3.70
C VAL A 41 25.42 23.66 5.00
N GLU A 42 25.63 24.82 5.61
CA GLU A 42 24.73 25.28 6.70
C GLU A 42 23.37 25.62 6.08
N TRP A 43 22.42 24.76 6.29
CA TRP A 43 21.03 25.06 6.00
C TRP A 43 20.49 26.04 7.03
N THR A 44 20.23 27.24 6.60
CA THR A 44 19.69 28.30 7.44
C THR A 44 18.23 27.99 7.86
N GLY A 45 17.75 28.59 8.95
CA GLY A 45 16.45 28.33 9.57
C GLY A 45 15.21 28.33 8.65
N ASN A 46 15.32 28.85 7.43
CA ASN A 46 14.25 28.80 6.42
C ASN A 46 13.88 27.38 5.95
N TYR A 47 14.81 26.43 6.05
CA TYR A 47 14.50 25.04 5.67
C TYR A 47 13.59 24.36 6.68
N TYR A 48 13.93 24.43 7.95
CA TYR A 48 13.10 23.81 8.99
C TYR A 48 11.67 24.35 8.93
N HIS A 49 11.53 25.64 8.65
CA HIS A 49 10.22 26.24 8.44
C HIS A 49 9.50 25.69 7.20
N LEU A 50 10.22 25.50 6.09
CA LEU A 50 9.61 24.88 4.88
C LEU A 50 9.18 23.42 5.15
N LYS A 51 10.01 22.66 5.86
CA LYS A 51 9.68 21.29 6.24
C LYS A 51 8.43 21.25 7.12
N ASP A 52 8.35 22.09 8.15
CA ASP A 52 7.16 22.17 9.01
C ASP A 52 5.90 22.51 8.20
N VAL A 53 5.98 23.44 7.24
CA VAL A 53 4.85 23.78 6.35
C VAL A 53 4.47 22.62 5.45
N MET A 54 5.44 21.85 4.96
CA MET A 54 5.15 20.66 4.12
C MET A 54 4.51 19.55 4.95
N ASP A 55 5.00 19.30 6.17
CA ASP A 55 4.43 18.32 7.09
C ASP A 55 2.98 18.70 7.47
N ASP A 56 2.72 19.97 7.80
CA ASP A 56 1.37 20.49 8.08
C ASP A 56 0.42 20.31 6.88
N LEU A 57 0.92 20.56 5.65
CA LEU A 57 0.15 20.34 4.42
C LEU A 57 -0.14 18.85 4.20
N LEU A 58 0.83 17.98 4.42
CA LEU A 58 0.61 16.53 4.31
C LEU A 58 -0.45 16.07 5.31
N GLU A 59 -0.37 16.49 6.57
CA GLU A 59 -1.37 16.18 7.59
C GLU A 59 -2.76 16.68 7.18
N GLN A 60 -2.86 17.92 6.69
CA GLN A 60 -4.13 18.50 6.23
C GLN A 60 -4.79 17.68 5.12
N TYR A 61 -4.00 17.06 4.24
CA TYR A 61 -4.49 16.21 3.15
C TYR A 61 -4.46 14.72 3.50
N ASN A 62 -4.26 14.36 4.76
CA ASN A 62 -4.20 12.98 5.24
C ASN A 62 -3.11 12.16 4.51
N HIS A 63 -1.93 12.76 4.39
CA HIS A 63 -0.74 12.14 3.79
C HIS A 63 0.43 12.22 4.77
N THR A 64 1.41 11.38 4.56
CA THR A 64 2.67 11.37 5.28
C THR A 64 3.84 11.13 4.34
N ALA A 65 5.03 11.60 4.72
CA ALA A 65 6.27 11.30 4.02
C ALA A 65 6.87 10.01 4.61
N TYR A 66 7.12 9.03 3.76
CA TYR A 66 7.71 7.75 4.10
C TYR A 66 9.06 7.58 3.42
N ILE A 67 10.09 7.20 4.19
CA ILE A 67 11.43 6.94 3.65
C ILE A 67 11.50 5.51 3.12
N ASP A 68 11.80 5.38 1.84
CA ASP A 68 12.06 4.13 1.15
C ASP A 68 13.57 3.90 1.11
N GLU A 69 14.09 3.23 2.12
CA GLU A 69 15.54 2.95 2.25
C GLU A 69 16.06 2.08 1.11
N ASP A 70 15.23 1.19 0.53
CA ASP A 70 15.64 0.30 -0.57
C ASP A 70 15.93 1.06 -1.87
N ASN A 71 15.26 2.20 -2.08
CA ASN A 71 15.38 3.00 -3.30
C ASN A 71 15.95 4.40 -3.04
N ASP A 72 16.44 4.68 -1.83
CA ASP A 72 16.96 5.98 -1.42
C ASP A 72 16.04 7.14 -1.81
N CYS A 73 14.75 7.02 -1.48
CA CYS A 73 13.78 8.05 -1.82
C CYS A 73 12.71 8.23 -0.74
N VAL A 74 12.08 9.40 -0.78
CA VAL A 74 10.90 9.71 0.04
C VAL A 74 9.66 9.53 -0.82
N LEU A 75 8.65 8.83 -0.29
CA LEU A 75 7.34 8.65 -0.88
C LEU A 75 6.31 9.43 -0.06
N VAL A 76 5.51 10.23 -0.72
CA VAL A 76 4.33 10.86 -0.09
C VAL A 76 3.12 9.96 -0.34
N ILE A 77 2.63 9.36 0.73
CA ILE A 77 1.56 8.36 0.72
C ILE A 77 0.35 8.83 1.52
N GLU A 78 -0.83 8.36 1.14
CA GLU A 78 -2.04 8.59 1.93
C GLU A 78 -1.95 7.83 3.26
N ASP A 79 -2.16 8.53 4.37
CA ASP A 79 -2.17 7.95 5.71
C ASP A 79 -3.50 7.21 5.93
N LYS A 80 -3.44 5.89 5.79
CA LYS A 80 -4.55 4.97 6.00
C LYS A 80 -4.22 4.05 7.16
N SER A 81 -4.97 4.18 8.23
CA SER A 81 -4.75 3.41 9.46
C SER A 81 -4.72 1.89 9.24
N GLU A 82 -5.53 1.36 8.32
CA GLU A 82 -5.54 -0.05 7.96
C GLU A 82 -4.24 -0.47 7.24
N VAL A 83 -3.67 0.40 6.42
CA VAL A 83 -2.41 0.14 5.70
C VAL A 83 -1.24 0.13 6.69
N SER A 84 -1.14 1.16 7.53
CA SER A 84 -0.10 1.28 8.56
C SER A 84 -0.16 0.11 9.55
N SER A 85 -1.37 -0.24 10.03
CA SER A 85 -1.56 -1.37 10.95
C SER A 85 -1.15 -2.71 10.34
N VAL A 86 -1.43 -2.94 9.06
CA VAL A 86 -1.01 -4.19 8.39
C VAL A 86 0.48 -4.19 8.11
N ALA A 87 1.06 -3.06 7.75
CA ALA A 87 2.50 -2.92 7.52
C ALA A 87 3.34 -3.26 8.77
N GLU A 88 2.79 -3.05 9.99
CA GLU A 88 3.44 -3.40 11.26
C GLU A 88 3.39 -4.90 11.59
N ILE A 89 2.42 -5.65 11.07
CA ILE A 89 2.19 -7.06 11.44
C ILE A 89 2.67 -8.06 10.38
N VAL A 90 2.94 -7.61 9.16
CA VAL A 90 3.50 -8.47 8.10
C VAL A 90 5.03 -8.52 8.20
N PRO A 91 5.69 -9.51 7.53
CA PRO A 91 7.15 -9.50 7.41
C PRO A 91 7.67 -8.19 6.80
N GLU A 92 8.83 -7.73 7.28
CA GLU A 92 9.46 -6.45 6.91
C GLU A 92 9.58 -6.26 5.38
N ASN A 93 9.95 -7.31 4.66
CA ASN A 93 10.04 -7.28 3.20
C ASN A 93 8.71 -7.05 2.47
N LEU A 94 7.56 -7.16 3.16
CA LEU A 94 6.23 -6.86 2.61
C LEU A 94 5.68 -5.52 3.09
N SER A 95 6.15 -5.02 4.23
CA SER A 95 5.68 -3.77 4.83
C SER A 95 5.73 -2.61 3.84
N LEU A 96 6.88 -2.38 3.22
CA LEU A 96 7.06 -1.33 2.22
C LEU A 96 6.15 -1.54 0.98
N SER A 97 5.98 -2.79 0.55
CA SER A 97 5.10 -3.11 -0.60
C SER A 97 3.64 -2.76 -0.31
N ILE A 98 3.18 -2.99 0.93
CA ILE A 98 1.84 -2.62 1.38
C ILE A 98 1.69 -1.10 1.35
N ILE A 99 2.63 -0.37 1.92
CA ILE A 99 2.63 1.09 1.95
C ILE A 99 2.60 1.68 0.52
N LYS A 100 3.46 1.17 -0.35
CA LYS A 100 3.59 1.63 -1.75
C LYS A 100 2.38 1.34 -2.63
N TYR A 101 1.56 0.35 -2.30
CA TYR A 101 0.47 -0.10 -3.19
C TYR A 101 -0.47 1.04 -3.61
N ASN A 102 -0.77 1.96 -2.69
CA ASN A 102 -1.64 3.10 -2.94
C ASN A 102 -0.89 4.37 -3.41
N HIS A 103 0.43 4.29 -3.58
CA HIS A 103 1.19 5.43 -4.06
C HIS A 103 0.76 5.81 -5.48
N ARG A 104 0.66 7.12 -5.76
CA ARG A 104 0.18 7.64 -7.04
C ARG A 104 0.97 7.16 -8.26
N SER A 105 2.28 6.85 -8.10
CA SER A 105 3.08 6.30 -9.20
C SER A 105 2.63 4.92 -9.67
N LEU A 106 1.86 4.19 -8.84
CA LEU A 106 1.33 2.88 -9.18
C LEU A 106 -0.07 2.92 -9.82
N GLN A 107 -0.65 4.12 -10.02
CA GLN A 107 -1.88 4.23 -10.80
C GLN A 107 -1.62 3.82 -12.25
N GLY A 108 -2.36 2.81 -12.71
CA GLY A 108 -2.20 2.22 -14.04
C GLY A 108 -1.04 1.22 -14.17
N ASP A 109 -0.16 1.09 -13.17
CA ASP A 109 0.90 0.05 -13.16
C ASP A 109 0.38 -1.29 -12.64
N LEU A 110 -0.35 -1.98 -13.49
CA LEU A 110 -0.89 -3.30 -13.19
C LEU A 110 0.18 -4.35 -12.90
N ASN A 111 1.39 -4.21 -13.47
CA ASN A 111 2.45 -5.20 -13.28
C ASN A 111 3.01 -5.14 -11.86
N THR A 112 3.32 -3.95 -11.37
CA THR A 112 3.80 -3.77 -10.00
C THR A 112 2.71 -4.12 -9.00
N LYS A 113 1.47 -3.63 -9.17
CA LYS A 113 0.33 -4.01 -8.33
C LYS A 113 0.13 -5.53 -8.28
N LYS A 114 0.18 -6.20 -9.43
CA LYS A 114 0.12 -7.67 -9.52
C LYS A 114 1.22 -8.35 -8.71
N SER A 115 2.47 -7.88 -8.82
CA SER A 115 3.60 -8.47 -8.09
C SER A 115 3.41 -8.36 -6.57
N ILE A 116 2.93 -7.23 -6.09
CA ILE A 116 2.59 -7.03 -4.68
C ILE A 116 1.49 -7.99 -4.23
N LEU A 117 0.39 -8.10 -5.00
CA LEU A 117 -0.72 -9.01 -4.67
C LEU A 117 -0.30 -10.48 -4.66
N VAL A 118 0.64 -10.88 -5.53
CA VAL A 118 1.21 -12.24 -5.52
C VAL A 118 1.99 -12.47 -4.24
N ALA A 119 2.82 -11.52 -3.82
CA ALA A 119 3.61 -11.62 -2.61
C ALA A 119 2.73 -11.68 -1.35
N LEU A 120 1.72 -10.81 -1.23
CA LEU A 120 0.74 -10.84 -0.15
C LEU A 120 -0.06 -12.15 -0.12
N GLY A 121 -0.44 -12.65 -1.30
CA GLY A 121 -1.14 -13.93 -1.41
C GLY A 121 -0.28 -15.13 -1.02
N ALA A 122 1.03 -15.08 -1.24
CA ALA A 122 1.97 -16.10 -0.79
C ALA A 122 2.09 -16.12 0.73
N GLU A 123 2.06 -14.96 1.39
CA GLU A 123 2.07 -14.82 2.85
C GLU A 123 0.77 -15.34 3.50
N LEU A 124 -0.37 -15.13 2.85
CA LEU A 124 -1.66 -15.64 3.35
C LEU A 124 -1.86 -17.15 3.11
N GLU A 125 -1.16 -17.77 2.15
CA GLU A 125 -1.38 -19.18 1.78
C GLU A 125 -1.16 -20.17 2.95
N PRO A 126 -0.09 -20.08 3.76
CA PRO A 126 0.10 -20.95 4.94
C PRO A 126 -1.00 -20.82 5.98
N GLN A 127 -1.58 -19.62 6.11
CA GLN A 127 -2.61 -19.27 7.10
C GLN A 127 -4.03 -19.48 6.60
N ARG A 128 -4.18 -20.02 5.37
CA ARG A 128 -5.47 -20.16 4.69
C ARG A 128 -6.51 -20.94 5.47
N LYS A 129 -6.12 -21.99 6.19
CA LYS A 129 -7.05 -22.79 6.99
C LYS A 129 -7.61 -21.98 8.16
N GLU A 130 -6.75 -21.31 8.89
CA GLU A 130 -7.15 -20.44 10.01
C GLU A 130 -8.04 -19.30 9.52
N LEU A 131 -7.66 -18.63 8.44
CA LEU A 131 -8.48 -17.59 7.85
C LEU A 131 -9.85 -18.11 7.38
N GLN A 132 -9.91 -19.35 6.87
CA GLN A 132 -11.17 -20.00 6.47
C GLN A 132 -12.09 -20.28 7.66
N GLU A 133 -11.56 -20.58 8.83
CA GLU A 133 -12.34 -20.73 10.07
C GLU A 133 -12.87 -19.38 10.55
N LEU A 134 -12.07 -18.30 10.42
CA LEU A 134 -12.46 -16.95 10.80
C LEU A 134 -13.49 -16.33 9.85
N ASN A 135 -13.24 -16.44 8.55
CA ASN A 135 -14.11 -15.90 7.51
C ASN A 135 -14.00 -16.70 6.21
N LYS A 136 -14.87 -17.70 6.05
CA LYS A 136 -14.88 -18.59 4.90
C LYS A 136 -15.10 -17.86 3.58
N GLN A 137 -16.00 -16.86 3.55
CA GLN A 137 -16.33 -16.15 2.32
C GLN A 137 -15.16 -15.29 1.87
N LEU A 138 -14.59 -14.48 2.76
CA LEU A 138 -13.41 -13.65 2.48
C LEU A 138 -12.25 -14.50 1.93
N THR A 139 -11.97 -15.63 2.59
CA THR A 139 -10.92 -16.56 2.15
C THR A 139 -11.19 -17.08 0.75
N SER A 140 -12.42 -17.54 0.49
CA SER A 140 -12.82 -18.03 -0.83
C SER A 140 -12.63 -16.98 -1.92
N ASP A 141 -13.04 -15.74 -1.66
CA ASP A 141 -13.00 -14.64 -2.63
C ASP A 141 -11.56 -14.19 -2.91
N ILE A 142 -10.71 -14.06 -1.90
CA ILE A 142 -9.29 -13.74 -2.07
C ILE A 142 -8.61 -14.77 -2.98
N PHE A 143 -8.73 -16.06 -2.66
CA PHE A 143 -8.05 -17.11 -3.44
C PHE A 143 -8.70 -17.34 -4.80
N PHE A 144 -9.99 -17.08 -4.96
CA PHE A 144 -10.64 -17.03 -6.26
C PHE A 144 -10.05 -15.94 -7.14
N MET A 145 -9.91 -14.71 -6.62
CA MET A 145 -9.37 -13.58 -7.38
C MET A 145 -7.90 -13.78 -7.72
N LEU A 146 -7.07 -14.23 -6.78
CA LEU A 146 -5.67 -14.56 -7.04
C LEU A 146 -5.49 -15.53 -8.21
N ASN A 147 -6.37 -16.51 -8.34
CA ASN A 147 -6.26 -17.55 -9.36
C ASN A 147 -6.93 -17.20 -10.69
N ASN A 148 -7.91 -16.29 -10.71
CA ASN A 148 -8.75 -16.04 -11.88
C ASN A 148 -8.67 -14.62 -12.46
N MET A 149 -8.06 -13.66 -11.75
CA MET A 149 -7.99 -12.25 -12.17
C MET A 149 -6.64 -11.85 -12.74
N ASN A 150 -5.95 -12.78 -13.44
CA ASN A 150 -4.66 -12.53 -14.08
C ASN A 150 -3.52 -12.20 -13.09
N ILE A 151 -3.62 -12.66 -11.83
CA ILE A 151 -2.64 -12.41 -10.78
C ILE A 151 -1.64 -13.57 -10.71
N ARG A 152 -2.00 -14.74 -10.19
CA ARG A 152 -1.12 -15.92 -10.13
C ARG A 152 -0.94 -16.62 -11.46
N HIS A 153 -1.93 -16.54 -12.33
CA HIS A 153 -1.95 -17.19 -13.63
C HIS A 153 -2.18 -16.17 -14.75
N ASN A 154 -1.73 -16.50 -15.97
CA ASN A 154 -1.97 -15.67 -17.13
C ASN A 154 -3.37 -15.92 -17.70
N ASN A 155 -4.41 -15.46 -16.99
CA ASN A 155 -5.81 -15.70 -17.37
C ASN A 155 -6.24 -14.95 -18.65
N ARG A 156 -5.41 -14.01 -19.14
CA ARG A 156 -5.66 -13.22 -20.35
C ARG A 156 -5.05 -13.82 -21.61
N SER A 157 -4.19 -14.83 -21.49
CA SER A 157 -3.51 -15.44 -22.61
C SER A 157 -4.05 -16.82 -22.95
N LYS A 158 -4.38 -17.04 -24.21
CA LYS A 158 -4.78 -18.36 -24.74
C LYS A 158 -3.62 -19.37 -24.80
N LYS A 159 -2.39 -18.94 -24.51
CA LYS A 159 -1.25 -19.86 -24.40
C LYS A 159 -1.44 -20.90 -23.28
N GLU A 160 -2.18 -20.52 -22.25
CA GLU A 160 -2.53 -21.39 -21.11
C GLU A 160 -4.05 -21.64 -21.10
N LEU A 161 -4.56 -22.44 -22.04
CA LEU A 161 -5.99 -22.67 -22.24
C LEU A 161 -6.73 -23.07 -20.95
N ALA A 162 -6.12 -23.89 -20.11
CA ALA A 162 -6.73 -24.35 -18.84
C ALA A 162 -6.94 -23.19 -17.82
N LYS A 163 -6.19 -22.12 -17.94
CA LYS A 163 -6.24 -20.94 -17.05
C LYS A 163 -6.91 -19.74 -17.72
N TYR A 164 -7.13 -19.78 -19.03
CA TYR A 164 -7.73 -18.68 -19.78
C TYR A 164 -9.15 -18.36 -19.30
N LYS A 165 -9.45 -17.09 -19.13
CA LYS A 165 -10.76 -16.57 -18.75
C LYS A 165 -11.18 -15.49 -19.75
N ASP A 166 -12.10 -15.80 -20.64
CA ASP A 166 -12.56 -14.89 -21.71
C ASP A 166 -13.04 -13.53 -21.18
N TYR A 167 -13.79 -13.53 -20.07
CA TYR A 167 -14.25 -12.31 -19.43
C TYR A 167 -13.09 -11.43 -18.95
N VAL A 168 -12.07 -12.01 -18.33
CA VAL A 168 -10.90 -11.28 -17.83
C VAL A 168 -10.01 -10.82 -18.98
N ALA A 169 -9.89 -11.62 -20.03
CA ALA A 169 -9.12 -11.27 -21.22
C ALA A 169 -9.69 -10.04 -21.94
N LYS A 170 -11.00 -9.88 -21.96
CA LYS A 170 -11.72 -8.75 -22.58
C LYS A 170 -11.87 -7.54 -21.65
N MET A 171 -11.51 -7.66 -20.38
CA MET A 171 -11.65 -6.59 -19.40
C MET A 171 -10.68 -5.44 -19.72
N LYS A 172 -11.16 -4.20 -19.65
CA LYS A 172 -10.33 -3.00 -19.75
C LYS A 172 -9.37 -2.91 -18.57
N TYR A 173 -8.21 -2.30 -18.79
CA TYR A 173 -7.16 -2.20 -17.76
C TYR A 173 -7.61 -1.43 -16.52
N ASP A 174 -8.33 -0.32 -16.69
CA ASP A 174 -8.90 0.48 -15.59
C ASP A 174 -9.87 -0.31 -14.70
N ARG A 175 -10.64 -1.22 -15.32
CA ARG A 175 -11.54 -2.11 -14.58
C ARG A 175 -10.78 -3.26 -13.88
N LEU A 176 -9.72 -3.76 -14.52
CA LEU A 176 -8.88 -4.79 -13.92
C LEU A 176 -8.13 -4.23 -12.70
N GLU A 177 -7.63 -2.99 -12.81
CA GLU A 177 -7.00 -2.28 -11.71
C GLU A 177 -7.92 -2.13 -10.49
N LYS A 178 -9.17 -1.71 -10.71
CA LYS A 178 -10.16 -1.65 -9.62
C LYS A 178 -10.33 -2.99 -8.89
N TRP A 179 -10.35 -4.10 -9.64
CA TRP A 179 -10.41 -5.42 -9.00
C TRP A 179 -9.13 -5.78 -8.23
N TYR A 180 -7.97 -5.29 -8.67
CA TYR A 180 -6.72 -5.44 -7.92
C TYR A 180 -6.78 -4.63 -6.63
N ASP A 181 -7.30 -3.41 -6.67
CA ASP A 181 -7.47 -2.55 -5.49
C ASP A 181 -8.48 -3.16 -4.49
N GLU A 182 -9.59 -3.71 -4.97
CA GLU A 182 -10.54 -4.47 -4.12
C GLU A 182 -9.89 -5.68 -3.46
N LEU A 183 -9.12 -6.47 -4.21
CA LEU A 183 -8.40 -7.61 -3.65
C LEU A 183 -7.38 -7.17 -2.60
N TYR A 184 -6.67 -6.08 -2.84
CA TYR A 184 -5.73 -5.52 -1.88
C TYR A 184 -6.44 -5.19 -0.56
N GLN A 185 -7.59 -4.51 -0.58
CA GLN A 185 -8.36 -4.21 0.63
C GLN A 185 -8.84 -5.49 1.35
N MET A 186 -9.27 -6.50 0.58
CA MET A 186 -9.65 -7.80 1.17
C MET A 186 -8.47 -8.49 1.86
N MET A 187 -7.25 -8.38 1.31
CA MET A 187 -6.04 -8.94 1.93
C MET A 187 -5.65 -8.19 3.19
N LEU A 188 -5.74 -6.85 3.23
CA LEU A 188 -5.53 -6.08 4.45
C LEU A 188 -6.47 -6.55 5.56
N LEU A 189 -7.76 -6.69 5.24
CA LEU A 189 -8.73 -7.23 6.20
C LEU A 189 -8.36 -8.64 6.68
N ALA A 190 -7.87 -9.50 5.79
CA ALA A 190 -7.45 -10.86 6.15
C ALA A 190 -6.29 -10.86 7.15
N PHE A 191 -5.26 -10.03 6.95
CA PHE A 191 -4.16 -9.88 7.89
C PHE A 191 -4.63 -9.37 9.26
N LEU A 192 -5.50 -8.36 9.30
CA LEU A 192 -6.07 -7.84 10.54
C LEU A 192 -6.92 -8.87 11.28
N LEU A 193 -7.67 -9.73 10.57
CA LEU A 193 -8.42 -10.83 11.19
C LEU A 193 -7.50 -11.86 11.83
N LEU A 194 -6.41 -12.22 11.16
CA LEU A 194 -5.41 -13.16 11.70
C LEU A 194 -4.69 -12.57 12.92
N ASP A 195 -4.29 -11.31 12.88
CA ASP A 195 -3.69 -10.63 14.04
C ASP A 195 -4.66 -10.56 15.22
N ASN A 196 -5.94 -10.35 14.98
CA ASN A 196 -6.96 -10.28 16.03
C ASN A 196 -7.08 -11.58 16.83
N VAL A 197 -6.74 -12.74 16.27
CA VAL A 197 -6.73 -14.04 17.02
C VAL A 197 -5.74 -13.97 18.18
N SER A 198 -4.56 -13.41 17.95
CA SER A 198 -3.54 -13.19 18.98
C SER A 198 -4.06 -12.27 20.10
N ARG A 199 -4.69 -11.16 19.70
CA ARG A 199 -5.30 -10.20 20.65
C ARG A 199 -6.42 -10.82 21.47
N GLN A 200 -7.26 -11.67 20.88
CA GLN A 200 -8.33 -12.40 21.59
C GLN A 200 -7.78 -13.33 22.67
N LYS A 201 -6.67 -14.03 22.40
CA LYS A 201 -5.99 -14.87 23.41
C LYS A 201 -5.50 -14.04 24.60
N SER A 202 -4.84 -12.91 24.32
CA SER A 202 -4.37 -11.99 25.35
C SER A 202 -5.51 -11.44 26.22
N VAL A 203 -6.65 -11.09 25.61
CA VAL A 203 -7.85 -10.63 26.34
C VAL A 203 -8.46 -11.76 27.17
N ALA A 204 -8.47 -13.00 26.68
CA ALA A 204 -8.97 -14.14 27.44
C ALA A 204 -8.12 -14.41 28.70
N GLU A 205 -6.79 -14.32 28.56
CA GLU A 205 -5.86 -14.40 29.71
C GLU A 205 -6.10 -13.29 30.73
N LEU A 206 -6.28 -12.04 30.25
CA LEU A 206 -6.59 -10.93 31.12
C LEU A 206 -7.90 -11.14 31.88
N LYS A 207 -8.96 -11.60 31.20
CA LYS A 207 -10.25 -11.92 31.83
C LYS A 207 -10.11 -12.99 32.91
N SER A 208 -9.30 -14.02 32.68
CA SER A 208 -9.05 -15.07 33.67
C SER A 208 -8.34 -14.54 34.92
N LYS A 209 -7.47 -13.53 34.79
CA LYS A 209 -6.76 -12.90 35.92
C LYS A 209 -7.63 -11.90 36.70
N ILE A 210 -8.61 -11.27 36.05
CA ILE A 210 -9.51 -10.30 36.70
C ILE A 210 -10.72 -10.99 37.31
N GLY A 211 -11.19 -12.10 36.71
CA GLY A 211 -12.38 -12.85 37.19
C GLY A 211 -12.10 -13.90 38.27
N GLY A 212 -10.84 -14.14 38.62
CA GLY A 212 -10.41 -14.96 39.76
C GLY A 212 -10.12 -14.08 40.96
#